data_d7704814041c33467b2c11187f6f567a
#
_entry.id   d7704814041c33467b2c11187f6f567a
#
_cell.length_a   1.000
_cell.length_b   1.000
_cell.length_c   1.000
_cell.angle_alpha   90.00
_cell.angle_beta   90.00
_cell.angle_gamma   90.00
#
_symmetry.space_group_name_H-M   'P 1'
#
loop_
_entity.id
_entity.type
_entity.pdbx_description
1 polymer ?
#
loop_
_entity_poly.entity_id
_entity_poly.type
_entity_poly.pdbx_seq_one_letter_code
_entity_poly.pdbx_strand_id
1 'polypeptide(L)'
;LDRERSRLVLILAGDHIYKMDYRPMIEFHNQSGAEITVGVMDIPIRQASRFGVLEINGDDRIVAFKEKPADPQPIPGFPDRALISMGIYLFKTESLVREVIRDAKVEESTHDFGRDILPRVIQEKKSVFAYPFQDWRKNEKRYWRDVGTIQAYYEASMDLVSVSPELDLYDPTWPIRSYLPPLPP
;
A
#
# COMPACT_ATOMS: atom_id res chain seq x y z
N LEU A 1 -21.90 -2.20 -4.10
CA LEU A 1 -21.56 -0.92 -3.41
C LEU A 1 -22.78 -0.08 -3.11
N ASP A 2 -23.78 -0.04 -3.99
CA ASP A 2 -25.02 0.78 -3.81
C ASP A 2 -25.87 0.33 -2.60
N ARG A 3 -25.82 -0.94 -2.20
CA ARG A 3 -26.63 -1.46 -1.09
C ARG A 3 -26.06 -1.11 0.29
N GLU A 4 -24.75 -0.94 0.41
CA GLU A 4 -24.05 -0.75 1.70
C GLU A 4 -23.89 0.72 2.08
N ARG A 5 -24.14 1.68 1.17
CA ARG A 5 -23.93 3.14 1.37
C ARG A 5 -22.56 3.51 1.97
N SER A 6 -21.57 2.65 1.77
CA SER A 6 -20.21 2.93 2.25
C SER A 6 -19.64 4.15 1.55
N ARG A 7 -19.07 5.08 2.33
CA ARG A 7 -18.44 6.29 1.79
C ARG A 7 -17.01 6.06 1.34
N LEU A 8 -16.37 5.05 1.90
CA LEU A 8 -14.97 4.71 1.66
C LEU A 8 -14.84 3.23 1.31
N VAL A 9 -13.90 2.92 0.44
CA VAL A 9 -13.52 1.55 0.09
C VAL A 9 -12.02 1.40 0.31
N LEU A 10 -11.65 0.43 1.14
CA LEU A 10 -10.26 0.02 1.35
C LEU A 10 -9.97 -1.18 0.48
N ILE A 11 -8.94 -1.06 -0.38
CA ILE A 11 -8.44 -2.11 -1.25
C ILE A 11 -7.09 -2.56 -0.71
N LEU A 12 -6.93 -3.87 -0.55
CA LEU A 12 -5.71 -4.48 0.00
C LEU A 12 -5.17 -5.51 -0.99
N ALA A 13 -3.85 -5.58 -1.12
CA ALA A 13 -3.20 -6.69 -1.82
C ALA A 13 -3.39 -7.99 -1.03
N GLY A 14 -3.58 -9.10 -1.74
CA GLY A 14 -3.89 -10.40 -1.16
C GLY A 14 -2.68 -11.23 -0.73
N ASP A 15 -1.47 -10.81 -1.09
CA ASP A 15 -0.22 -11.55 -0.91
C ASP A 15 0.84 -10.80 -0.08
N HIS A 16 0.39 -9.86 0.75
CA HIS A 16 1.29 -9.09 1.63
C HIS A 16 1.14 -9.51 3.09
N ILE A 17 2.25 -9.62 3.81
CA ILE A 17 2.29 -9.97 5.23
C ILE A 17 2.69 -8.74 6.03
N TYR A 18 1.79 -8.26 6.89
CA TYR A 18 2.00 -7.10 7.76
C TYR A 18 0.90 -7.00 8.82
N LYS A 19 1.09 -6.15 9.83
CA LYS A 19 0.04 -5.69 10.75
C LYS A 19 -0.15 -4.18 10.58
N MET A 20 -1.38 -3.73 10.39
CA MET A 20 -1.70 -2.31 10.23
C MET A 20 -3.06 -1.98 10.85
N ASP A 21 -3.10 -0.93 11.67
CA ASP A 21 -4.35 -0.28 12.05
C ASP A 21 -4.71 0.74 10.96
N TYR A 22 -5.83 0.53 10.29
CA TYR A 22 -6.28 1.41 9.20
C TYR A 22 -7.00 2.67 9.68
N ARG A 23 -7.36 2.77 10.96
CA ARG A 23 -8.05 3.95 11.51
C ARG A 23 -7.27 5.25 11.31
N PRO A 24 -5.96 5.32 11.61
CA PRO A 24 -5.17 6.52 11.34
C PRO A 24 -5.10 6.88 9.85
N MET A 25 -5.07 5.89 8.95
CA MET A 25 -5.11 6.13 7.51
C MET A 25 -6.46 6.72 7.06
N ILE A 26 -7.57 6.26 7.65
CA ILE A 26 -8.91 6.78 7.38
C ILE A 26 -9.03 8.23 7.90
N GLU A 27 -8.50 8.50 9.09
CA GLU A 27 -8.46 9.86 9.65
C GLU A 27 -7.64 10.81 8.77
N PHE A 28 -6.45 10.40 8.35
CA PHE A 28 -5.61 11.14 7.42
C PHE A 28 -6.31 11.41 6.09
N HIS A 29 -6.98 10.42 5.51
CA HIS A 29 -7.75 10.54 4.27
C HIS A 29 -8.84 11.62 4.38
N ASN A 30 -9.57 11.62 5.49
CA ASN A 30 -10.62 12.61 5.74
C ASN A 30 -10.05 14.02 5.96
N GLN A 31 -8.98 14.14 6.75
CA GLN A 31 -8.34 15.43 7.07
C GLN A 31 -7.68 16.07 5.85
N SER A 32 -7.03 15.28 4.99
CA SER A 32 -6.40 15.77 3.76
C SER A 32 -7.40 16.09 2.64
N GLY A 33 -8.68 15.71 2.80
CA GLY A 33 -9.70 15.84 1.76
C GLY A 33 -9.44 14.95 0.54
N ALA A 34 -8.66 13.89 0.70
CA ALA A 34 -8.23 13.01 -0.37
C ALA A 34 -9.42 12.38 -1.12
N GLU A 35 -9.30 12.23 -2.43
CA GLU A 35 -10.11 11.29 -3.21
C GLU A 35 -9.54 9.87 -3.12
N ILE A 36 -8.21 9.78 -3.06
CA ILE A 36 -7.46 8.52 -2.97
C ILE A 36 -6.32 8.71 -1.97
N THR A 37 -6.13 7.75 -1.09
CA THR A 37 -4.94 7.66 -0.24
C THR A 37 -4.24 6.34 -0.51
N VAL A 38 -2.94 6.40 -0.76
CA VAL A 38 -2.08 5.25 -1.04
C VAL A 38 -1.22 4.97 0.18
N GLY A 39 -1.28 3.74 0.70
CA GLY A 39 -0.34 3.28 1.71
C GLY A 39 1.05 3.12 1.12
N VAL A 40 2.04 3.78 1.72
CA VAL A 40 3.41 3.82 1.19
C VAL A 40 4.43 3.47 2.26
N MET A 41 5.58 3.00 1.81
CA MET A 41 6.76 2.82 2.65
C MET A 41 8.03 3.13 1.88
N ASP A 42 9.09 3.42 2.60
CA ASP A 42 10.40 3.62 2.02
C ASP A 42 11.23 2.34 2.07
N ILE A 43 11.93 2.03 0.99
CA ILE A 43 12.82 0.87 0.87
C ILE A 43 14.16 1.28 0.25
N PRO A 44 15.20 0.44 0.36
CA PRO A 44 16.43 0.66 -0.38
C PRO A 44 16.15 0.78 -1.88
N ILE A 45 16.67 1.84 -2.52
CA ILE A 45 16.38 2.18 -3.93
C ILE A 45 16.68 1.02 -4.90
N ARG A 46 17.71 0.22 -4.62
CA ARG A 46 18.07 -0.97 -5.42
C ARG A 46 16.98 -2.05 -5.49
N GLN A 47 16.00 -2.01 -4.59
CA GLN A 47 14.88 -2.96 -4.53
C GLN A 47 13.60 -2.37 -5.13
N ALA A 48 13.56 -1.06 -5.37
CA ALA A 48 12.34 -0.34 -5.69
C ALA A 48 11.78 -0.65 -7.09
N SER A 49 12.62 -1.10 -8.03
CA SER A 49 12.20 -1.45 -9.40
C SER A 49 11.18 -2.60 -9.47
N ARG A 50 10.93 -3.29 -8.37
CA ARG A 50 9.93 -4.36 -8.27
C ARG A 50 8.53 -3.85 -7.93
N PHE A 51 8.39 -2.59 -7.55
CA PHE A 51 7.18 -1.99 -6.99
C PHE A 51 6.76 -0.73 -7.76
N GLY A 52 5.55 -0.28 -7.52
CA GLY A 52 5.13 1.05 -7.92
C GLY A 52 5.88 2.11 -7.10
N VAL A 53 6.68 2.95 -7.77
CA VAL A 53 7.46 4.03 -7.15
C VAL A 53 6.71 5.34 -7.30
N LEU A 54 6.68 6.13 -6.25
CA LEU A 54 5.96 7.40 -6.23
C LEU A 54 6.81 8.55 -5.69
N GLU A 55 6.46 9.76 -6.15
CA GLU A 55 7.04 11.00 -5.69
C GLU A 55 5.96 11.83 -5.00
N ILE A 56 6.33 12.50 -3.90
CA ILE A 56 5.42 13.35 -3.11
C ILE A 56 5.97 14.76 -3.02
N ASN A 57 5.08 15.72 -2.83
CA ASN A 57 5.44 17.07 -2.44
C ASN A 57 5.53 17.22 -0.90
N GLY A 58 5.77 18.45 -0.43
CA GLY A 58 5.89 18.74 1.01
C GLY A 58 4.64 18.47 1.86
N ASP A 59 3.47 18.31 1.22
CA ASP A 59 2.18 18.07 1.86
C ASP A 59 1.72 16.60 1.75
N ASP A 60 2.63 15.68 1.49
CA ASP A 60 2.38 14.26 1.24
C ASP A 60 1.45 13.96 0.04
N ARG A 61 1.22 14.96 -0.84
CA ARG A 61 0.47 14.76 -2.07
C ARG A 61 1.33 14.04 -3.10
N ILE A 62 0.79 12.99 -3.72
CA ILE A 62 1.47 12.25 -4.78
C ILE A 62 1.44 13.08 -6.06
N VAL A 63 2.63 13.35 -6.62
CA VAL A 63 2.83 14.15 -7.83
C VAL A 63 3.27 13.29 -9.01
N ALA A 64 3.86 12.13 -8.77
CA ALA A 64 4.21 11.16 -9.80
C ALA A 64 4.06 9.72 -9.28
N PHE A 65 3.74 8.80 -10.19
CA PHE A 65 3.68 7.36 -9.93
C PHE A 65 4.18 6.60 -11.18
N LYS A 66 5.06 5.65 -10.97
CA LYS A 66 5.57 4.76 -12.03
C LYS A 66 5.56 3.31 -11.55
N GLU A 67 4.84 2.47 -12.26
CA GLU A 67 4.81 1.03 -11.97
C GLU A 67 6.11 0.36 -12.44
N LYS A 68 6.81 -0.27 -11.51
CA LYS A 68 8.04 -1.07 -11.73
C LYS A 68 9.06 -0.38 -12.64
N PRO A 69 9.50 0.86 -12.31
CA PRO A 69 10.43 1.59 -13.16
C PRO A 69 11.82 0.93 -13.17
N ALA A 70 12.48 0.93 -14.34
CA ALA A 70 13.86 0.47 -14.44
C ALA A 70 14.84 1.39 -13.67
N ASP A 71 14.50 2.67 -13.58
CA ASP A 71 15.27 3.70 -12.85
C ASP A 71 14.36 4.39 -11.81
N PRO A 72 14.26 3.83 -10.59
CA PRO A 72 13.43 4.39 -9.53
C PRO A 72 14.01 5.70 -9.00
N GLN A 73 13.15 6.70 -8.78
CA GLN A 73 13.56 7.98 -8.25
C GLN A 73 13.71 7.93 -6.72
N PRO A 74 14.77 8.54 -6.16
CA PRO A 74 14.99 8.58 -4.73
C PRO A 74 14.04 9.56 -4.02
N ILE A 75 13.84 9.34 -2.74
CA ILE A 75 13.17 10.32 -1.87
C ILE A 75 14.07 11.54 -1.73
N PRO A 76 13.57 12.78 -1.88
CA PRO A 76 14.36 14.00 -1.65
C PRO A 76 15.03 13.99 -0.27
N GLY A 77 16.36 14.16 -0.26
CA GLY A 77 17.19 14.09 0.95
C GLY A 77 17.61 12.68 1.39
N PHE A 78 17.14 11.62 0.70
CA PHE A 78 17.48 10.21 1.00
C PHE A 78 17.85 9.48 -0.31
N PRO A 79 19.06 9.68 -0.85
CA PRO A 79 19.44 9.20 -2.20
C PRO A 79 19.50 7.68 -2.34
N ASP A 80 19.59 6.95 -1.23
CA ASP A 80 19.65 5.49 -1.16
C ASP A 80 18.27 4.84 -0.95
N ARG A 81 17.18 5.62 -0.85
CA ARG A 81 15.83 5.17 -0.57
C ARG A 81 14.82 5.67 -1.61
N ALA A 82 13.84 4.84 -1.90
CA ALA A 82 12.70 5.21 -2.73
C ALA A 82 11.39 4.96 -1.99
N LEU A 83 10.36 5.74 -2.30
CA LEU A 83 9.02 5.60 -1.76
C LEU A 83 8.22 4.68 -2.67
N ILE A 84 7.66 3.60 -2.12
CA ILE A 84 6.90 2.60 -2.87
C ILE A 84 5.45 2.49 -2.40
N SER A 85 4.59 2.10 -3.33
CA SER A 85 3.22 1.69 -3.03
C SER A 85 3.21 0.30 -2.39
N MET A 86 2.45 0.15 -1.32
CA MET A 86 2.21 -1.13 -0.65
C MET A 86 1.03 -1.91 -1.25
N GLY A 87 0.39 -1.43 -2.32
CA GLY A 87 -0.86 -2.03 -2.80
C GLY A 87 -2.04 -1.86 -1.83
N ILE A 88 -1.97 -0.86 -0.98
CA ILE A 88 -3.03 -0.47 -0.05
C ILE A 88 -3.62 0.86 -0.52
N TYR A 89 -4.90 0.84 -0.88
CA TYR A 89 -5.57 2.02 -1.42
C TYR A 89 -6.87 2.30 -0.68
N LEU A 90 -7.05 3.53 -0.21
CA LEU A 90 -8.30 4.00 0.36
C LEU A 90 -8.93 5.01 -0.60
N PHE A 91 -10.12 4.71 -1.09
CA PHE A 91 -10.86 5.52 -2.05
C PHE A 91 -12.13 6.10 -1.43
N LYS A 92 -12.50 7.32 -1.82
CA LYS A 92 -13.92 7.69 -1.79
C LYS A 92 -14.68 6.79 -2.77
N THR A 93 -15.79 6.21 -2.33
CA THR A 93 -16.57 5.25 -3.14
C THR A 93 -16.93 5.83 -4.51
N GLU A 94 -17.36 7.09 -4.55
CA GLU A 94 -17.72 7.77 -5.81
C GLU A 94 -16.53 7.88 -6.77
N SER A 95 -15.33 8.17 -6.23
CA SER A 95 -14.10 8.25 -7.02
C SER A 95 -13.70 6.88 -7.55
N LEU A 96 -13.77 5.83 -6.73
CA LEU A 96 -13.49 4.47 -7.18
C LEU A 96 -14.40 4.05 -8.31
N VAL A 97 -15.73 4.19 -8.13
CA VAL A 97 -16.72 3.79 -9.13
C VAL A 97 -16.50 4.55 -10.45
N ARG A 98 -16.28 5.86 -10.38
CA ARG A 98 -15.99 6.70 -11.55
C ARG A 98 -14.76 6.21 -12.31
N GLU A 99 -13.65 5.99 -11.61
CA GLU A 99 -12.38 5.65 -12.25
C GLU A 99 -12.38 4.21 -12.80
N VAL A 100 -12.99 3.26 -12.10
CA VAL A 100 -13.11 1.87 -12.58
C VAL A 100 -14.03 1.76 -13.80
N ILE A 101 -15.20 2.45 -13.79
CA ILE A 101 -16.11 2.46 -14.95
C ILE A 101 -15.43 3.13 -16.16
N ARG A 102 -14.66 4.17 -15.92
CA ARG A 102 -13.91 4.84 -16.99
C ARG A 102 -12.84 3.92 -17.57
N ASP A 103 -12.09 3.26 -16.70
CA ASP A 103 -11.01 2.35 -17.07
C ASP A 103 -11.54 1.14 -17.85
N ALA A 104 -12.67 0.57 -17.43
CA ALA A 104 -13.31 -0.56 -18.10
C ALA A 104 -13.72 -0.29 -19.58
N LYS A 105 -13.72 0.99 -20.02
CA LYS A 105 -14.02 1.38 -21.39
C LYS A 105 -12.77 1.59 -22.26
N VAL A 106 -11.59 1.46 -21.68
CA VAL A 106 -10.31 1.64 -22.38
C VAL A 106 -9.80 0.26 -22.79
N GLU A 107 -9.80 -0.04 -24.08
CA GLU A 107 -9.43 -1.36 -24.62
C GLU A 107 -7.96 -1.69 -24.36
N GLU A 108 -7.08 -0.69 -24.35
CA GLU A 108 -5.65 -0.87 -24.12
C GLU A 108 -5.28 -0.95 -22.63
N SER A 109 -6.22 -0.74 -21.72
CA SER A 109 -5.98 -0.82 -20.28
C SER A 109 -5.78 -2.26 -19.83
N THR A 110 -4.82 -2.46 -18.95
CA THR A 110 -4.62 -3.74 -18.25
C THR A 110 -5.53 -3.89 -17.04
N HIS A 111 -6.32 -2.86 -16.74
CA HIS A 111 -7.22 -2.76 -15.58
C HIS A 111 -6.48 -2.86 -14.23
N ASP A 112 -5.25 -2.37 -14.20
CA ASP A 112 -4.40 -2.37 -13.02
C ASP A 112 -4.40 -0.97 -12.35
N PHE A 113 -4.52 -0.96 -11.02
CA PHE A 113 -4.52 0.30 -10.27
C PHE A 113 -3.21 1.08 -10.42
N GLY A 114 -2.08 0.40 -10.39
CA GLY A 114 -0.75 1.02 -10.47
C GLY A 114 -0.38 1.45 -11.88
N ARG A 115 -0.76 0.66 -12.90
CA ARG A 115 -0.41 0.94 -14.31
C ARG A 115 -1.33 1.95 -14.97
N ASP A 116 -2.62 1.81 -14.72
CA ASP A 116 -3.64 2.49 -15.52
C ASP A 116 -4.36 3.58 -14.73
N ILE A 117 -4.86 3.27 -13.53
CA ILE A 117 -5.73 4.19 -12.79
C ILE A 117 -4.92 5.28 -12.07
N LEU A 118 -3.95 4.91 -11.22
CA LEU A 118 -3.21 5.88 -10.42
C LEU A 118 -2.43 6.91 -11.26
N PRO A 119 -1.65 6.51 -12.29
CA PRO A 119 -0.97 7.50 -13.14
C PRO A 119 -1.93 8.49 -13.79
N ARG A 120 -3.07 8.02 -14.29
CA ARG A 120 -4.09 8.87 -14.91
C ARG A 120 -4.68 9.89 -13.94
N VAL A 121 -5.12 9.45 -12.75
CA VAL A 121 -5.73 10.35 -11.76
C VAL A 121 -4.73 11.38 -11.22
N ILE A 122 -3.44 11.02 -11.13
CA ILE A 122 -2.37 11.93 -10.73
C ILE A 122 -2.11 12.97 -11.83
N GLN A 123 -2.05 12.56 -13.11
CA GLN A 123 -1.93 13.48 -14.24
C GLN A 123 -3.10 14.47 -14.32
N GLU A 124 -4.30 14.03 -13.98
CA GLU A 124 -5.50 14.86 -13.88
C GLU A 124 -5.53 15.76 -12.62
N LYS A 125 -4.46 15.75 -11.82
CA LYS A 125 -4.31 16.55 -10.60
C LYS A 125 -5.39 16.29 -9.54
N LYS A 126 -5.97 15.08 -9.51
CA LYS A 126 -6.87 14.64 -8.45
C LYS A 126 -6.17 14.65 -7.08
N SER A 127 -6.95 14.66 -6.02
CA SER A 127 -6.44 14.68 -4.65
C SER A 127 -5.96 13.28 -4.22
N VAL A 128 -4.72 12.92 -4.60
CA VAL A 128 -4.08 11.65 -4.25
C VAL A 128 -2.98 11.91 -3.26
N PHE A 129 -3.03 11.23 -2.10
CA PHE A 129 -2.08 11.44 -1.00
C PHE A 129 -1.40 10.15 -0.59
N ALA A 130 -0.16 10.26 -0.12
CA ALA A 130 0.63 9.18 0.42
C ALA A 130 0.45 9.09 1.94
N TYR A 131 0.06 7.92 2.44
CA TYR A 131 0.02 7.64 3.87
C TYR A 131 1.19 6.72 4.26
N PRO A 132 2.15 7.17 5.07
CA PRO A 132 3.31 6.37 5.43
C PRO A 132 2.92 5.24 6.39
N PHE A 133 3.15 4.00 5.99
CA PHE A 133 3.01 2.82 6.86
C PHE A 133 4.05 2.84 7.98
N GLN A 134 5.28 3.23 7.64
CA GLN A 134 6.35 3.58 8.57
C GLN A 134 6.81 5.01 8.27
N ASP A 135 7.06 5.78 9.31
CA ASP A 135 7.54 7.15 9.11
C ASP A 135 9.06 7.16 8.98
N TRP A 136 9.55 7.16 7.73
CA TRP A 136 11.00 7.23 7.44
C TRP A 136 11.65 8.49 7.99
N ARG A 137 10.88 9.55 8.21
CA ARG A 137 11.36 10.81 8.82
C ARG A 137 11.69 10.61 10.29
N LYS A 138 11.04 9.64 10.97
CA LYS A 138 11.25 9.26 12.38
C LYS A 138 12.07 7.98 12.55
N ASN A 139 12.58 7.42 11.45
CA ASN A 139 13.30 6.14 11.45
C ASN A 139 12.48 4.98 12.08
N GLU A 140 11.16 5.02 11.95
CA GLU A 140 10.29 3.90 12.30
C GLU A 140 10.54 2.73 11.35
N LYS A 141 10.49 1.50 11.89
CA LYS A 141 10.48 0.28 11.11
C LYS A 141 9.27 -0.55 11.47
N ARG A 142 8.57 -1.06 10.46
CA ARG A 142 7.46 -1.98 10.61
C ARG A 142 7.64 -3.15 9.66
N TYR A 143 7.26 -4.33 10.12
CA TYR A 143 7.35 -5.53 9.28
C TYR A 143 6.35 -5.46 8.13
N TRP A 144 6.86 -5.62 6.91
CA TRP A 144 6.10 -5.80 5.70
C TRP A 144 6.88 -6.66 4.72
N ARG A 145 6.21 -7.65 4.13
CA ARG A 145 6.75 -8.52 3.08
C ARG A 145 5.72 -8.68 1.96
N ASP A 146 6.18 -8.52 0.73
CA ASP A 146 5.53 -9.01 -0.48
C ASP A 146 6.01 -10.44 -0.70
N VAL A 147 5.09 -11.42 -0.76
CA VAL A 147 5.41 -12.85 -0.95
C VAL A 147 5.05 -13.34 -2.35
N GLY A 148 5.06 -12.47 -3.34
CA GLY A 148 4.78 -12.78 -4.74
C GLY A 148 5.81 -13.70 -5.44
N THR A 149 6.87 -14.16 -4.74
CA THR A 149 7.82 -15.16 -5.23
C THR A 149 8.02 -16.28 -4.23
N ILE A 150 8.37 -17.48 -4.68
CA ILE A 150 8.68 -18.63 -3.81
C ILE A 150 9.79 -18.28 -2.82
N GLN A 151 10.81 -17.54 -3.26
CA GLN A 151 11.90 -17.11 -2.41
C GLN A 151 11.41 -16.16 -1.30
N ALA A 152 10.61 -15.15 -1.64
CA ALA A 152 10.07 -14.20 -0.67
C ALA A 152 9.11 -14.88 0.33
N TYR A 153 8.31 -15.86 -0.15
CA TYR A 153 7.45 -16.68 0.71
C TYR A 153 8.28 -17.51 1.71
N TYR A 154 9.35 -18.15 1.23
CA TYR A 154 10.26 -18.90 2.09
C TYR A 154 10.92 -18.00 3.16
N GLU A 155 11.47 -16.87 2.74
CA GLU A 155 12.09 -15.89 3.64
C GLU A 155 11.12 -15.39 4.70
N ALA A 156 9.89 -15.01 4.30
CA ALA A 156 8.85 -14.58 5.24
C ALA A 156 8.48 -15.70 6.23
N SER A 157 8.43 -16.96 5.77
CA SER A 157 8.19 -18.11 6.65
C SER A 157 9.32 -18.30 7.66
N MET A 158 10.57 -18.10 7.24
CA MET A 158 11.74 -18.18 8.13
C MET A 158 11.81 -17.00 9.11
N ASP A 159 11.37 -15.79 8.72
CA ASP A 159 11.26 -14.65 9.63
C ASP A 159 10.36 -15.00 10.84
N LEU A 160 9.23 -15.69 10.60
CA LEU A 160 8.25 -16.03 11.64
C LEU A 160 8.74 -17.11 12.65
N VAL A 161 9.70 -17.94 12.26
CA VAL A 161 10.26 -18.98 13.15
C VAL A 161 11.58 -18.56 13.79
N SER A 162 12.00 -17.31 13.61
CA SER A 162 13.17 -16.77 14.28
C SER A 162 12.97 -16.70 15.81
N VAL A 163 14.04 -16.70 16.58
CA VAL A 163 13.99 -16.62 18.06
C VAL A 163 13.30 -15.34 18.54
N SER A 164 13.42 -14.25 17.78
CA SER A 164 12.78 -12.96 18.05
C SER A 164 12.23 -12.41 16.74
N PRO A 165 11.01 -12.85 16.34
CA PRO A 165 10.43 -12.43 15.08
C PRO A 165 10.02 -10.96 15.10
N GLU A 166 10.28 -10.22 14.01
CA GLU A 166 9.83 -8.85 13.86
C GLU A 166 8.28 -8.76 13.78
N LEU A 167 7.64 -9.81 13.25
CA LEU A 167 6.20 -10.02 13.28
C LEU A 167 5.86 -11.16 14.24
N ASP A 168 5.51 -10.81 15.47
CA ASP A 168 5.07 -11.78 16.47
C ASP A 168 3.60 -12.17 16.23
N LEU A 169 3.39 -13.45 15.89
CA LEU A 169 2.05 -14.03 15.71
C LEU A 169 1.32 -14.24 17.04
N TYR A 170 2.05 -14.32 18.14
CA TYR A 170 1.55 -14.60 19.50
C TYR A 170 1.43 -13.34 20.35
N ASP A 171 1.63 -12.15 19.79
CA ASP A 171 1.49 -10.88 20.48
C ASP A 171 0.09 -10.75 21.12
N PRO A 172 -0.03 -10.79 22.46
CA PRO A 172 -1.32 -10.76 23.14
C PRO A 172 -2.00 -9.40 23.04
N THR A 173 -1.26 -8.35 22.76
CA THR A 173 -1.79 -6.98 22.66
C THR A 173 -2.48 -6.73 21.32
N TRP A 174 -2.08 -7.47 20.29
CA TRP A 174 -2.67 -7.43 18.96
C TRP A 174 -2.74 -8.82 18.32
N PRO A 175 -3.62 -9.71 18.82
CA PRO A 175 -3.67 -11.09 18.37
C PRO A 175 -4.17 -11.21 16.93
N ILE A 176 -3.50 -12.06 16.14
CA ILE A 176 -4.01 -12.50 14.84
C ILE A 176 -5.04 -13.59 15.10
N ARG A 177 -6.30 -13.31 14.74
CA ARG A 177 -7.41 -14.24 14.92
C ARG A 177 -7.65 -15.00 13.63
N SER A 178 -7.56 -16.33 13.69
CA SER A 178 -7.97 -17.24 12.62
C SER A 178 -8.98 -18.25 13.14
N TYR A 179 -9.81 -18.78 12.24
CA TYR A 179 -10.71 -19.87 12.58
C TYR A 179 -9.89 -21.14 12.81
N LEU A 180 -9.88 -21.61 14.05
CA LEU A 180 -9.36 -22.90 14.43
C LEU A 180 -10.57 -23.80 14.72
N PRO A 181 -10.90 -24.80 13.85
CA PRO A 181 -11.95 -25.75 14.16
C PRO A 181 -11.55 -26.52 15.43
N PRO A 182 -12.51 -26.83 16.33
CA PRO A 182 -12.21 -27.68 17.48
C PRO A 182 -11.80 -29.06 16.95
N LEU A 183 -10.52 -29.38 17.13
CA LEU A 183 -10.02 -30.72 16.83
C LEU A 183 -10.24 -31.60 18.07
N PRO A 184 -10.56 -32.88 17.91
CA PRO A 184 -10.61 -33.82 19.05
C PRO A 184 -9.21 -33.91 19.67
N PRO A 185 -9.13 -34.17 20.98
CA PRO A 185 -7.87 -34.30 21.70
C PRO A 185 -7.05 -35.50 21.18
#